data_d9858f4687b0337493b49c80abe77dad
#
_entry.id   d9858f4687b0337493b49c80abe77dad
#
_cell.length_a   1.000
_cell.length_b   1.000
_cell.length_c   1.000
_cell.angle_alpha   90.00
_cell.angle_beta   90.00
_cell.angle_gamma   90.00
#
_symmetry.space_group_name_H-M   'P 1'
#
loop_
_entity.id
_entity.type
_entity.pdbx_description
1 polymer ?
#
loop_
_entity_poly.entity_id
_entity_poly.type
_entity_poly.pdbx_seq_one_letter_code
_entity_poly.pdbx_strand_id
1 'polypeptide(L)'
;SFGDSEKDGELALGMRKRNSFYEVVTLKDCNIIDEDFIKIIDGTLKFFTEREIPFYHKKRHDGQLRHLVVRKAAFTGEILINLITTSAYTFSTEEYSEEMLKLPLNGKIAGVLHTLNDVLSDIVQSDATNILYGNDYFYETLLGLKFKISAFSFFQTNSKGAEKLYSVVRKYAGDTSGKTVFDLYCGTGTIGQIMSNGSK
;
A
#
# COMPACT_ATOMS: atom_id res chain seq x y z
N SER A 1 2.27 6.59 -7.57
CA SER A 1 2.36 8.06 -7.42
C SER A 1 1.43 8.75 -8.39
N PHE A 2 0.92 9.92 -8.03
CA PHE A 2 0.30 10.85 -8.98
C PHE A 2 1.37 11.67 -9.71
N GLY A 3 1.09 12.12 -10.90
CA GLY A 3 1.96 12.96 -11.73
C GLY A 3 1.36 13.25 -13.10
N ASP A 4 2.17 13.81 -13.99
CA ASP A 4 1.80 14.02 -15.40
C ASP A 4 2.00 12.74 -16.21
N SER A 5 1.11 12.45 -17.16
CA SER A 5 1.31 11.37 -18.15
C SER A 5 2.50 11.65 -19.06
N GLU A 6 2.66 12.92 -19.42
CA GLU A 6 3.78 13.53 -20.13
C GLU A 6 3.97 14.96 -19.60
N LYS A 7 5.01 15.67 -20.03
CA LYS A 7 5.26 17.03 -19.54
C LYS A 7 4.05 17.94 -19.81
N ASP A 8 3.50 18.51 -18.74
CA ASP A 8 2.29 19.35 -18.74
C ASP A 8 1.04 18.63 -19.34
N GLY A 9 1.00 17.29 -19.22
CA GLY A 9 -0.08 16.44 -19.72
C GLY A 9 -1.20 16.21 -18.74
N GLU A 10 -2.00 15.18 -19.01
CA GLU A 10 -3.13 14.80 -18.17
C GLU A 10 -2.66 14.16 -16.85
N LEU A 11 -3.50 14.25 -15.82
CA LEU A 11 -3.29 13.57 -14.55
C LEU A 11 -3.13 12.07 -14.77
N ALA A 12 -2.04 11.53 -14.26
CA ALA A 12 -1.74 10.09 -14.27
C ALA A 12 -1.53 9.55 -12.87
N LEU A 13 -1.88 8.27 -12.68
CA LEU A 13 -1.65 7.54 -11.44
C LEU A 13 -1.03 6.17 -11.75
N GLY A 14 0.19 5.94 -11.26
CA GLY A 14 0.90 4.69 -11.54
C GLY A 14 2.35 4.72 -11.08
N MET A 15 3.21 4.15 -11.93
CA MET A 15 4.65 4.07 -11.70
C MET A 15 5.40 5.17 -12.44
N ARG A 16 6.48 5.65 -11.84
CA ARG A 16 7.32 6.65 -12.51
C ARG A 16 7.96 6.07 -13.77
N LYS A 17 7.93 6.85 -14.82
CA LYS A 17 8.62 6.54 -16.07
C LYS A 17 10.14 6.55 -15.83
N ARG A 18 10.82 5.55 -16.36
CA ARG A 18 12.28 5.46 -16.26
C ARG A 18 12.94 6.70 -16.89
N ASN A 19 13.92 7.26 -16.19
CA ASN A 19 14.65 8.48 -16.60
C ASN A 19 13.79 9.76 -16.66
N SER A 20 12.58 9.74 -16.15
CA SER A 20 11.76 10.94 -15.98
C SER A 20 11.58 11.29 -14.51
N PHE A 21 11.56 12.59 -14.21
CA PHE A 21 11.37 13.08 -12.84
C PHE A 21 9.88 13.28 -12.48
N TYR A 22 9.02 13.53 -13.48
CA TYR A 22 7.61 13.88 -13.29
C TYR A 22 6.65 12.90 -13.93
N GLU A 23 7.03 12.32 -15.08
CA GLU A 23 6.12 11.50 -15.85
C GLU A 23 5.77 10.20 -15.14
N VAL A 24 4.49 9.89 -15.10
CA VAL A 24 3.91 8.70 -14.51
C VAL A 24 3.23 7.88 -15.60
N VAL A 25 3.54 6.59 -15.64
CA VAL A 25 2.86 5.64 -16.52
C VAL A 25 1.70 5.03 -15.76
N THR A 26 0.47 5.27 -16.21
CA THR A 26 -0.72 4.63 -15.64
C THR A 26 -0.71 3.13 -15.96
N LEU A 27 -0.89 2.31 -14.94
CA LEU A 27 -0.85 0.85 -15.05
C LEU A 27 -2.21 0.32 -15.51
N LYS A 28 -2.39 0.15 -16.84
CA LYS A 28 -3.64 -0.41 -17.41
C LYS A 28 -3.56 -1.90 -17.68
N ASP A 29 -2.41 -2.39 -18.14
CA ASP A 29 -2.22 -3.76 -18.62
C ASP A 29 -1.03 -4.46 -17.94
N CYS A 30 -0.84 -4.23 -16.63
CA CYS A 30 0.24 -4.84 -15.89
C CYS A 30 -0.15 -6.25 -15.44
N ASN A 31 0.54 -7.26 -15.94
CA ASN A 31 0.32 -8.68 -15.59
C ASN A 31 1.07 -9.15 -14.33
N ILE A 32 1.80 -8.25 -13.66
CA ILE A 32 2.55 -8.57 -12.43
C ILE A 32 1.72 -8.28 -11.19
N ILE A 33 0.82 -7.29 -11.27
CA ILE A 33 -0.04 -6.89 -10.15
C ILE A 33 -1.43 -7.52 -10.26
N ASP A 34 -2.10 -7.63 -9.12
CA ASP A 34 -3.47 -8.13 -9.05
C ASP A 34 -4.45 -7.16 -9.73
N GLU A 35 -5.49 -7.69 -10.38
CA GLU A 35 -6.52 -6.90 -11.08
C GLU A 35 -7.21 -5.86 -10.19
N ASP A 36 -7.38 -6.16 -8.90
CA ASP A 36 -7.98 -5.21 -7.96
C ASP A 36 -7.17 -3.93 -7.84
N PHE A 37 -5.83 -4.00 -7.95
CA PHE A 37 -4.99 -2.80 -7.95
C PHE A 37 -5.26 -1.93 -9.18
N ILE A 38 -5.45 -2.55 -10.36
CA ILE A 38 -5.78 -1.81 -11.59
C ILE A 38 -7.13 -1.11 -11.43
N LYS A 39 -8.15 -1.82 -10.95
CA LYS A 39 -9.49 -1.26 -10.71
C LYS A 39 -9.48 -0.10 -9.70
N ILE A 40 -8.69 -0.21 -8.63
CA ILE A 40 -8.54 0.85 -7.63
C ILE A 40 -7.80 2.06 -8.22
N ILE A 41 -6.75 1.83 -9.03
CA ILE A 41 -6.01 2.90 -9.73
C ILE A 41 -6.95 3.64 -10.68
N ASP A 42 -7.71 2.91 -11.51
CA ASP A 42 -8.63 3.49 -12.49
C ASP A 42 -9.77 4.27 -11.80
N GLY A 43 -10.38 3.70 -10.76
CA GLY A 43 -11.42 4.37 -9.99
C GLY A 43 -10.93 5.64 -9.29
N THR A 44 -9.72 5.58 -8.71
CA THR A 44 -9.09 6.74 -8.08
C THR A 44 -8.75 7.81 -9.10
N LEU A 45 -8.13 7.42 -10.22
CA LEU A 45 -7.76 8.36 -11.28
C LEU A 45 -8.99 9.05 -11.87
N LYS A 46 -10.06 8.30 -12.16
CA LYS A 46 -11.32 8.83 -12.64
C LYS A 46 -11.92 9.85 -11.66
N PHE A 47 -12.00 9.50 -10.37
CA PHE A 47 -12.55 10.38 -9.33
C PHE A 47 -11.87 11.75 -9.31
N PHE A 48 -10.54 11.80 -9.39
CA PHE A 48 -9.79 13.04 -9.32
C PHE A 48 -9.71 13.79 -10.65
N THR A 49 -9.71 13.09 -11.79
CA THR A 49 -9.75 13.72 -13.11
C THR A 49 -11.08 14.46 -13.32
N GLU A 50 -12.22 13.84 -12.96
CA GLU A 50 -13.54 14.47 -13.07
C GLU A 50 -13.71 15.71 -12.19
N ARG A 51 -12.91 15.84 -11.15
CA ARG A 51 -12.92 16.96 -10.19
C ARG A 51 -11.78 17.97 -10.40
N GLU A 52 -10.96 17.75 -11.43
CA GLU A 52 -9.82 18.59 -11.77
C GLU A 52 -8.85 18.84 -10.60
N ILE A 53 -8.69 17.83 -9.71
CA ILE A 53 -7.81 17.94 -8.53
C ILE A 53 -6.35 17.76 -8.96
N PRO A 54 -5.47 18.77 -8.73
CA PRO A 54 -4.09 18.71 -9.17
C PRO A 54 -3.24 17.78 -8.31
N PHE A 55 -2.26 17.10 -8.93
CA PHE A 55 -1.22 16.41 -8.20
C PHE A 55 -0.21 17.38 -7.59
N TYR A 56 0.50 16.95 -6.54
CA TYR A 56 1.55 17.73 -5.89
C TYR A 56 2.80 17.82 -6.75
N HIS A 57 3.13 19.04 -7.20
CA HIS A 57 4.29 19.28 -8.03
C HIS A 57 5.54 19.59 -7.19
N LYS A 58 6.51 18.68 -7.19
CA LYS A 58 7.67 18.69 -6.29
C LYS A 58 8.60 19.91 -6.38
N LYS A 59 8.65 20.60 -7.52
CA LYS A 59 9.47 21.82 -7.67
C LYS A 59 8.71 23.09 -7.31
N ARG A 60 7.41 23.13 -7.63
CA ARG A 60 6.58 24.28 -7.31
C ARG A 60 6.05 24.24 -5.89
N HIS A 61 6.03 23.01 -5.29
CA HIS A 61 5.44 22.75 -3.97
C HIS A 61 3.97 23.15 -3.88
N ASP A 62 3.23 22.95 -4.97
CA ASP A 62 1.80 23.20 -5.09
C ASP A 62 1.06 21.91 -5.51
N GLY A 63 -0.27 21.90 -5.33
CA GLY A 63 -1.12 20.77 -5.64
C GLY A 63 -1.42 19.88 -4.43
N GLN A 64 -2.23 18.84 -4.65
CA GLN A 64 -2.85 18.11 -3.55
C GLN A 64 -2.48 16.62 -3.53
N LEU A 65 -2.58 15.93 -4.68
CA LEU A 65 -2.47 14.47 -4.74
C LEU A 65 -1.00 14.04 -4.76
N ARG A 66 -0.60 13.14 -3.86
CA ARG A 66 0.79 12.67 -3.76
C ARG A 66 0.93 11.20 -4.15
N HIS A 67 0.32 10.30 -3.39
CA HIS A 67 0.47 8.87 -3.57
C HIS A 67 -0.84 8.13 -3.33
N LEU A 68 -0.95 6.96 -3.93
CA LEU A 68 -1.91 5.94 -3.58
C LEU A 68 -1.13 4.70 -3.16
N VAL A 69 -1.35 4.24 -1.94
CA VAL A 69 -0.79 2.97 -1.42
C VAL A 69 -1.92 1.98 -1.33
N VAL A 70 -1.82 0.89 -2.08
CA VAL A 70 -2.77 -0.21 -2.03
C VAL A 70 -2.03 -1.46 -1.57
N ARG A 71 -2.59 -2.14 -0.59
CA ARG A 71 -2.08 -3.41 -0.08
C ARG A 71 -3.18 -4.44 -0.13
N LYS A 72 -2.85 -5.65 -0.60
CA LYS A 72 -3.79 -6.77 -0.65
C LYS A 72 -3.13 -8.00 -0.06
N ALA A 73 -3.83 -8.66 0.83
CA ALA A 73 -3.44 -9.95 1.38
C ALA A 73 -3.62 -11.05 0.32
N ALA A 74 -2.61 -11.89 0.17
CA ALA A 74 -2.63 -12.96 -0.83
C ALA A 74 -3.52 -14.15 -0.43
N PHE A 75 -3.71 -14.38 0.88
CA PHE A 75 -4.46 -15.51 1.40
C PHE A 75 -5.83 -15.11 1.97
N THR A 76 -5.95 -13.95 2.61
CA THR A 76 -7.25 -13.50 3.14
C THR A 76 -8.06 -12.70 2.13
N GLY A 77 -7.41 -12.16 1.09
CA GLY A 77 -8.04 -11.28 0.09
C GLY A 77 -8.42 -9.90 0.64
N GLU A 78 -8.01 -9.54 1.87
CA GLU A 78 -8.27 -8.24 2.45
C GLU A 78 -7.44 -7.15 1.76
N ILE A 79 -8.08 -5.99 1.50
CA ILE A 79 -7.48 -4.85 0.78
C ILE A 79 -7.49 -3.63 1.69
N LEU A 80 -6.35 -2.95 1.78
CA LEU A 80 -6.22 -1.65 2.43
C LEU A 80 -5.84 -0.61 1.38
N ILE A 81 -6.65 0.44 1.26
CA ILE A 81 -6.45 1.56 0.35
C ILE A 81 -6.05 2.77 1.19
N ASN A 82 -4.93 3.41 0.89
CA ASN A 82 -4.50 4.63 1.56
C ASN A 82 -4.18 5.72 0.53
N LEU A 83 -5.02 6.73 0.49
CA LEU A 83 -4.80 7.94 -0.29
C LEU A 83 -3.91 8.90 0.48
N ILE A 84 -2.87 9.43 -0.15
CA ILE A 84 -1.93 10.36 0.48
C ILE A 84 -1.97 11.68 -0.27
N THR A 85 -2.27 12.76 0.46
CA THR A 85 -2.38 14.11 -0.08
C THR A 85 -1.63 15.12 0.79
N THR A 86 -1.54 16.35 0.32
CA THR A 86 -1.21 17.48 1.19
C THR A 86 -2.40 17.84 2.09
N SER A 87 -2.18 18.60 3.15
CA SER A 87 -3.26 19.13 4.02
C SER A 87 -4.17 20.16 3.31
N ALA A 88 -3.73 20.70 2.18
CA ALA A 88 -4.46 21.68 1.37
C ALA A 88 -5.50 21.04 0.44
N TYR A 89 -5.95 19.81 0.71
CA TYR A 89 -6.95 19.13 -0.12
C TYR A 89 -8.32 19.82 -0.05
N THR A 90 -9.08 19.75 -1.16
CA THR A 90 -10.37 20.44 -1.34
C THR A 90 -11.53 19.53 -1.75
N PHE A 91 -11.27 18.22 -1.89
CA PHE A 91 -12.29 17.22 -2.24
C PHE A 91 -12.93 16.59 -1.01
N SER A 92 -14.11 15.98 -1.18
CA SER A 92 -14.73 15.19 -0.11
C SER A 92 -14.05 13.82 0.02
N THR A 93 -13.52 13.55 1.20
CA THR A 93 -12.93 12.25 1.56
C THR A 93 -13.98 11.17 1.69
N GLU A 94 -15.18 11.52 2.13
CA GLU A 94 -16.35 10.66 2.25
C GLU A 94 -16.79 10.16 0.87
N GLU A 95 -16.98 11.08 -0.09
CA GLU A 95 -17.32 10.70 -1.48
C GLU A 95 -16.25 9.79 -2.10
N TYR A 96 -14.96 10.10 -1.87
CA TYR A 96 -13.88 9.23 -2.35
C TYR A 96 -13.98 7.82 -1.78
N SER A 97 -14.20 7.71 -0.47
CA SER A 97 -14.36 6.41 0.19
C SER A 97 -15.56 5.63 -0.37
N GLU A 98 -16.71 6.29 -0.54
CA GLU A 98 -17.90 5.68 -1.11
C GLU A 98 -17.67 5.15 -2.53
N GLU A 99 -16.97 5.91 -3.38
CA GLU A 99 -16.65 5.47 -4.74
C GLU A 99 -15.69 4.25 -4.72
N MET A 100 -14.71 4.21 -3.82
CA MET A 100 -13.84 3.04 -3.68
C MET A 100 -14.62 1.78 -3.25
N LEU A 101 -15.61 1.94 -2.37
CA LEU A 101 -16.45 0.82 -1.90
C LEU A 101 -17.39 0.25 -2.98
N LYS A 102 -17.67 1.00 -4.03
CA LYS A 102 -18.50 0.55 -5.18
C LYS A 102 -17.74 -0.25 -6.23
N LEU A 103 -16.40 -0.26 -6.15
CA LEU A 103 -15.57 -0.95 -7.15
C LEU A 103 -15.83 -2.47 -7.14
N PRO A 104 -15.93 -3.11 -8.31
CA PRO A 104 -16.17 -4.55 -8.43
C PRO A 104 -14.87 -5.33 -8.19
N LEU A 105 -14.37 -5.32 -6.96
CA LEU A 105 -13.15 -5.99 -6.55
C LEU A 105 -13.37 -7.47 -6.28
N ASN A 106 -12.34 -8.30 -6.53
CA ASN A 106 -12.31 -9.70 -6.15
C ASN A 106 -12.03 -9.89 -4.66
N GLY A 107 -11.23 -8.99 -4.06
CA GLY A 107 -10.96 -8.96 -2.63
C GLY A 107 -11.97 -8.11 -1.86
N LYS A 108 -11.82 -8.11 -0.53
CA LYS A 108 -12.68 -7.32 0.38
C LYS A 108 -11.91 -6.12 0.91
N ILE A 109 -12.47 -4.92 0.77
CA ILE A 109 -11.89 -3.73 1.38
C ILE A 109 -11.99 -3.85 2.92
N ALA A 110 -10.84 -3.92 3.59
CA ALA A 110 -10.70 -3.92 5.03
C ALA A 110 -10.66 -2.50 5.59
N GLY A 111 -10.13 -1.55 4.80
CA GLY A 111 -10.11 -0.15 5.17
C GLY A 111 -9.79 0.77 4.01
N VAL A 112 -10.31 2.00 4.10
CA VAL A 112 -9.94 3.15 3.27
C VAL A 112 -9.41 4.23 4.19
N LEU A 113 -8.20 4.68 3.93
CA LEU A 113 -7.48 5.66 4.73
C LEU A 113 -7.18 6.90 3.92
N HIS A 114 -7.09 8.03 4.61
CA HIS A 114 -6.57 9.28 4.08
C HIS A 114 -5.41 9.75 4.96
N THR A 115 -4.22 9.81 4.38
CA THR A 115 -3.00 10.25 5.06
C THR A 115 -2.59 11.62 4.56
N LEU A 116 -2.33 12.53 5.48
CA LEU A 116 -1.76 13.84 5.20
C LEU A 116 -0.23 13.74 5.20
N ASN A 117 0.39 14.41 4.24
CA ASN A 117 1.84 14.47 4.10
C ASN A 117 2.24 15.80 3.48
N ASP A 118 2.74 16.72 4.30
CA ASP A 118 3.17 18.06 3.87
C ASP A 118 4.69 18.19 3.75
N VAL A 119 5.45 17.10 3.95
CA VAL A 119 6.90 17.15 3.79
C VAL A 119 7.29 17.46 2.34
N LEU A 120 8.33 18.27 2.15
CA LEU A 120 8.78 18.67 0.81
C LEU A 120 9.39 17.49 0.02
N SER A 121 9.93 16.50 0.72
CA SER A 121 10.49 15.30 0.10
C SER A 121 9.40 14.36 -0.40
N ASP A 122 9.76 13.51 -1.37
CA ASP A 122 8.85 12.52 -1.97
C ASP A 122 8.78 11.21 -1.15
N ILE A 123 8.92 11.31 0.14
CA ILE A 123 8.82 10.17 1.05
C ILE A 123 7.35 9.92 1.37
N VAL A 124 6.94 8.66 1.33
CA VAL A 124 5.63 8.23 1.82
C VAL A 124 5.70 8.18 3.34
N GLN A 125 5.40 9.30 3.96
CA GLN A 125 5.38 9.49 5.42
C GLN A 125 3.99 9.97 5.84
N SER A 126 3.63 9.77 7.09
CA SER A 126 2.36 10.19 7.67
C SER A 126 2.57 11.29 8.69
N ASP A 127 2.00 12.46 8.46
CA ASP A 127 1.82 13.50 9.49
C ASP A 127 0.55 13.23 10.29
N ALA A 128 -0.52 12.79 9.62
CA ALA A 128 -1.76 12.32 10.22
C ALA A 128 -2.44 11.32 9.29
N THR A 129 -3.11 10.31 9.84
CA THR A 129 -3.90 9.35 9.06
C THR A 129 -5.32 9.26 9.63
N ASN A 130 -6.31 9.51 8.79
CA ASN A 130 -7.72 9.39 9.09
C ASN A 130 -8.27 8.09 8.49
N ILE A 131 -9.10 7.39 9.25
CA ILE A 131 -9.82 6.20 8.79
C ILE A 131 -11.14 6.69 8.19
N LEU A 132 -11.32 6.52 6.87
CA LEU A 132 -12.54 6.88 6.18
C LEU A 132 -13.56 5.73 6.21
N TYR A 133 -13.06 4.48 6.18
CA TYR A 133 -13.87 3.27 6.27
C TYR A 133 -13.06 2.15 6.90
N GLY A 134 -13.72 1.30 7.70
CA GLY A 134 -13.19 0.05 8.22
C GLY A 134 -12.05 0.24 9.23
N ASN A 135 -10.92 -0.39 8.96
CA ASN A 135 -9.75 -0.42 9.86
C ASN A 135 -8.52 0.22 9.20
N ASP A 136 -7.54 0.61 10.03
CA ASP A 136 -6.21 1.05 9.58
C ASP A 136 -5.23 -0.11 9.30
N TYR A 137 -5.74 -1.34 9.30
CA TYR A 137 -5.00 -2.56 9.08
C TYR A 137 -5.80 -3.60 8.31
N PHE A 138 -5.11 -4.59 7.81
CA PHE A 138 -5.66 -5.84 7.27
C PHE A 138 -4.92 -7.04 7.85
N TYR A 139 -5.47 -8.23 7.64
CA TYR A 139 -4.83 -9.46 8.06
C TYR A 139 -4.30 -10.24 6.87
N GLU A 140 -3.09 -10.77 7.04
CA GLU A 140 -2.50 -11.76 6.13
C GLU A 140 -2.19 -13.04 6.91
N THR A 141 -2.28 -14.18 6.24
CA THR A 141 -1.88 -15.48 6.80
C THR A 141 -0.58 -15.92 6.15
N LEU A 142 0.39 -16.37 6.95
CA LEU A 142 1.67 -16.84 6.46
C LEU A 142 2.12 -18.05 7.28
N LEU A 143 2.32 -19.20 6.63
CA LEU A 143 2.67 -20.49 7.28
C LEU A 143 1.76 -20.82 8.49
N GLY A 144 0.46 -20.54 8.37
CA GLY A 144 -0.55 -20.80 9.39
C GLY A 144 -0.64 -19.76 10.51
N LEU A 145 0.22 -18.74 10.52
CA LEU A 145 0.17 -17.63 11.48
C LEU A 145 -0.58 -16.45 10.87
N LYS A 146 -1.37 -15.74 11.67
CA LYS A 146 -2.13 -14.56 11.28
C LYS A 146 -1.39 -13.30 11.69
N PHE A 147 -1.07 -12.45 10.72
CA PHE A 147 -0.37 -11.18 10.91
C PHE A 147 -1.30 -10.00 10.72
N LYS A 148 -1.29 -9.06 11.67
CA LYS A 148 -1.94 -7.76 11.55
C LYS A 148 -0.98 -6.78 10.89
N ILE A 149 -1.38 -6.19 9.75
CA ILE A 149 -0.51 -5.36 8.92
C ILE A 149 -1.15 -3.99 8.72
N SER A 150 -0.49 -2.93 9.18
CA SER A 150 -0.93 -1.55 8.98
C SER A 150 -0.43 -0.98 7.63
N ALA A 151 -0.92 0.21 7.24
CA ALA A 151 -0.58 0.84 5.97
C ALA A 151 0.94 1.02 5.76
N PHE A 152 1.67 1.35 6.83
CA PHE A 152 3.11 1.70 6.77
C PHE A 152 4.03 0.61 7.35
N SER A 153 3.50 -0.46 7.95
CA SER A 153 4.37 -1.53 8.46
C SER A 153 5.02 -2.30 7.31
N PHE A 154 6.31 -2.61 7.50
CA PHE A 154 7.00 -3.48 6.54
C PHE A 154 6.41 -4.90 6.59
N PHE A 155 6.03 -5.42 5.46
CA PHE A 155 5.66 -6.81 5.26
C PHE A 155 6.02 -7.22 3.84
N GLN A 156 6.46 -8.47 3.63
CA GLN A 156 6.83 -8.96 2.31
C GLN A 156 5.63 -8.90 1.36
N THR A 157 5.77 -8.15 0.27
CA THR A 157 4.69 -7.93 -0.70
C THR A 157 4.30 -9.21 -1.45
N ASN A 158 5.23 -10.14 -1.62
CA ASN A 158 4.97 -11.46 -2.19
C ASN A 158 4.86 -12.50 -1.07
N SER A 159 3.67 -12.63 -0.47
CA SER A 159 3.42 -13.57 0.64
C SER A 159 3.72 -15.02 0.27
N LYS A 160 3.37 -15.44 -0.96
CA LYS A 160 3.66 -16.83 -1.45
C LYS A 160 5.16 -17.08 -1.59
N GLY A 161 5.92 -16.08 -2.03
CA GLY A 161 7.39 -16.13 -2.08
C GLY A 161 8.00 -16.13 -0.68
N ALA A 162 7.45 -15.32 0.23
CA ALA A 162 7.87 -15.24 1.62
C ALA A 162 7.68 -16.58 2.35
N GLU A 163 6.56 -17.29 2.15
CA GLU A 163 6.34 -18.63 2.72
C GLU A 163 7.44 -19.62 2.31
N LYS A 164 7.80 -19.61 1.04
CA LYS A 164 8.89 -20.47 0.54
C LYS A 164 10.22 -20.11 1.20
N LEU A 165 10.54 -18.81 1.25
CA LEU A 165 11.77 -18.33 1.88
C LEU A 165 11.82 -18.71 3.37
N TYR A 166 10.76 -18.45 4.11
CA TYR A 166 10.73 -18.71 5.56
C TYR A 166 10.67 -20.21 5.87
N SER A 167 10.10 -21.05 4.99
CA SER A 167 10.18 -22.51 5.10
C SER A 167 11.62 -23.01 4.97
N VAL A 168 12.42 -22.41 4.08
CA VAL A 168 13.85 -22.72 3.94
C VAL A 168 14.61 -22.27 5.19
N VAL A 169 14.35 -21.05 5.69
CA VAL A 169 14.98 -20.55 6.93
C VAL A 169 14.65 -21.47 8.11
N ARG A 170 13.38 -21.90 8.26
CA ARG A 170 12.96 -22.85 9.31
C ARG A 170 13.70 -24.18 9.20
N LYS A 171 13.87 -24.69 7.98
CA LYS A 171 14.63 -25.92 7.74
C LYS A 171 16.08 -25.81 8.20
N TYR A 172 16.73 -24.68 7.94
CA TYR A 172 18.13 -24.44 8.37
C TYR A 172 18.26 -24.15 9.85
N ALA A 173 17.28 -23.49 10.48
CA ALA A 173 17.26 -23.25 11.92
C ALA A 173 17.13 -24.57 12.71
N GLY A 174 16.49 -25.57 12.12
CA GLY A 174 16.27 -26.88 12.74
C GLY A 174 15.31 -26.81 13.92
N ASP A 175 15.50 -27.69 14.90
CA ASP A 175 14.69 -27.69 16.13
C ASP A 175 15.10 -26.55 17.04
N THR A 176 14.16 -25.64 17.32
CA THR A 176 14.32 -24.50 18.23
C THR A 176 13.70 -24.71 19.60
N SER A 177 13.15 -25.91 19.87
CA SER A 177 12.49 -26.24 21.14
C SER A 177 13.46 -26.05 22.33
N GLY A 178 13.03 -25.30 23.31
CA GLY A 178 13.81 -24.99 24.52
C GLY A 178 15.02 -24.06 24.29
N LYS A 179 15.23 -23.55 23.06
CA LYS A 179 16.31 -22.60 22.75
C LYS A 179 15.81 -21.16 22.86
N THR A 180 16.72 -20.24 23.08
CA THR A 180 16.47 -18.80 22.95
C THR A 180 16.74 -18.38 21.50
N VAL A 181 15.74 -17.76 20.85
CA VAL A 181 15.86 -17.26 19.49
C VAL A 181 15.79 -15.74 19.50
N PHE A 182 16.79 -15.09 18.89
CA PHE A 182 16.80 -13.63 18.71
C PHE A 182 16.45 -13.29 17.26
N ASP A 183 15.39 -12.47 17.09
CA ASP A 183 15.06 -11.85 15.81
C ASP A 183 15.55 -10.40 15.83
N LEU A 184 16.77 -10.18 15.32
CA LEU A 184 17.39 -8.86 15.30
C LEU A 184 16.84 -8.08 14.11
N TYR A 185 16.44 -6.81 14.36
CA TYR A 185 15.76 -5.95 13.38
C TYR A 185 14.39 -6.50 12.95
N CYS A 186 13.66 -7.05 13.90
CA CYS A 186 12.47 -7.89 13.70
C CYS A 186 11.33 -7.23 12.87
N GLY A 187 11.24 -5.89 12.79
CA GLY A 187 10.13 -5.21 12.12
C GLY A 187 8.77 -5.67 12.68
N THR A 188 7.96 -6.33 11.85
CA THR A 188 6.68 -6.93 12.27
C THR A 188 6.82 -8.23 13.07
N GLY A 189 8.05 -8.67 13.35
CA GLY A 189 8.33 -9.91 14.07
C GLY A 189 7.98 -11.19 13.29
N THR A 190 7.85 -11.09 11.97
CA THR A 190 7.38 -12.20 11.13
C THR A 190 8.30 -13.41 11.22
N ILE A 191 9.62 -13.21 11.11
CA ILE A 191 10.60 -14.30 11.13
C ILE A 191 10.66 -14.92 12.53
N GLY A 192 10.74 -14.09 13.58
CA GLY A 192 10.77 -14.55 14.96
C GLY A 192 9.56 -15.42 15.30
N GLN A 193 8.35 -14.97 14.96
CA GLN A 193 7.13 -15.73 15.20
C GLN A 193 7.10 -17.06 14.43
N ILE A 194 7.54 -17.07 13.15
CA ILE A 194 7.61 -18.29 12.33
C ILE A 194 8.62 -19.28 12.91
N MET A 195 9.74 -18.80 13.48
CA MET A 195 10.80 -19.64 14.05
C MET A 195 10.53 -20.05 15.51
N SER A 196 9.57 -19.42 16.19
CA SER A 196 9.33 -19.61 17.63
C SER A 196 8.64 -20.92 18.02
N ASN A 197 8.46 -21.88 17.12
CA ASN A 197 7.75 -23.12 17.37
C ASN A 197 8.43 -23.93 18.49
N GLY A 198 7.96 -23.76 19.75
CA GLY A 198 8.54 -24.36 20.95
C GLY A 198 9.77 -23.66 21.52
N SER A 199 10.21 -22.52 20.98
CA SER A 199 11.26 -21.66 21.57
C SER A 199 10.70 -20.74 22.67
N LYS A 200 11.59 -20.23 23.51
CA LYS A 200 11.31 -19.17 24.50
C LYS A 200 11.71 -17.81 23.97
#